data_f43efdb5a8ca7bd4ca134858443c2901
#
_entry.id   f43efdb5a8ca7bd4ca134858443c2901
#
_cell.length_a   1.000
_cell.length_b   1.000
_cell.length_c   1.000
_cell.angle_alpha   90.00
_cell.angle_beta   90.00
_cell.angle_gamma   90.00
#
_symmetry.space_group_name_H-M   'P 1'
#
loop_
_entity.id
_entity.type
_entity.pdbx_description
1 polymer ?
#
loop_
_entity_poly.entity_id
_entity_poly.type
_entity_poly.pdbx_seq_one_letter_code
_entity_poly.pdbx_strand_id
1 'polypeptide(L)'
;MNTFQTLIYEKKDSIAYITLNRPKALNVYNIQMRDELYQVLGAVRDDPDVAVAILKGAGDKAFCAGADLTEFLTAPSPIIARQVRWERDVWGLFLSLPQPVIAALHGYVLGDGIEMALCCDIRIASSDAQFGAPEVGLGIIPAAGGTQTLPRMVGRSKALEMLLTGRRLNAQEAYKAGLVNRVVPREELLPTTEEIARKIASYSKMVVRITKQATIRGLDLTLNEGLELEKRLETLNQVQGF
;
A
#
# COMPACT_ATOMS: atom_id res chain seq x y z
N MET A 1 11.18 20.01 13.88
CA MET A 1 10.76 18.78 13.14
C MET A 1 9.33 18.49 13.55
N ASN A 2 8.38 18.47 12.62
CA ASN A 2 7.03 18.00 12.96
C ASN A 2 7.13 16.50 13.27
N THR A 3 6.99 16.15 14.52
CA THR A 3 6.90 14.76 14.97
C THR A 3 5.49 14.26 14.67
N PHE A 4 5.35 13.32 13.73
CA PHE A 4 4.09 12.62 13.52
C PHE A 4 3.69 11.87 14.79
N GLN A 5 2.39 11.77 15.05
CA GLN A 5 1.86 11.10 16.24
C GLN A 5 1.50 9.63 15.97
N THR A 6 1.07 9.34 14.75
CA THR A 6 0.58 8.01 14.35
C THR A 6 1.49 7.31 13.35
N LEU A 7 2.54 8.00 12.88
CA LEU A 7 3.54 7.48 11.97
C LEU A 7 4.95 7.73 12.49
N ILE A 8 5.88 6.89 12.03
CA ILE A 8 7.31 7.16 12.06
C ILE A 8 7.79 7.19 10.61
N TYR A 9 8.46 8.28 10.22
CA TYR A 9 9.08 8.42 8.92
C TYR A 9 10.59 8.56 9.07
N GLU A 10 11.33 7.69 8.38
CA GLU A 10 12.78 7.70 8.35
C GLU A 10 13.26 7.53 6.90
N LYS A 11 14.37 8.17 6.55
CA LYS A 11 15.04 7.95 5.26
C LYS A 11 16.47 7.49 5.51
N LYS A 12 16.85 6.36 4.91
CA LYS A 12 18.19 5.80 5.00
C LYS A 12 18.56 5.18 3.64
N ASP A 13 19.73 5.52 3.13
CA ASP A 13 20.30 4.94 1.90
C ASP A 13 19.31 4.93 0.72
N SER A 14 18.64 6.05 0.46
CA SER A 14 17.60 6.21 -0.57
C SER A 14 16.35 5.36 -0.37
N ILE A 15 16.17 4.75 0.79
CA ILE A 15 14.97 4.01 1.17
C ILE A 15 14.19 4.84 2.18
N ALA A 16 12.91 5.09 1.89
CA ALA A 16 11.97 5.70 2.83
C ALA A 16 11.29 4.62 3.66
N TYR A 17 11.30 4.73 4.96
CA TYR A 17 10.60 3.84 5.89
C TYR A 17 9.38 4.56 6.45
N ILE A 18 8.21 4.02 6.20
CA ILE A 18 6.92 4.52 6.72
C ILE A 18 6.39 3.47 7.69
N THR A 19 6.34 3.81 8.97
CA THR A 19 5.86 2.89 10.00
C THR A 19 4.54 3.40 10.56
N LEU A 20 3.45 2.62 10.42
CA LEU A 20 2.19 2.85 11.11
C LEU A 20 2.43 2.65 12.61
N ASN A 21 2.22 3.67 13.43
CA ASN A 21 2.68 3.69 14.83
C ASN A 21 1.56 3.94 15.85
N ARG A 22 0.56 3.07 15.82
CA ARG A 22 -0.50 2.98 16.84
C ARG A 22 -0.61 1.54 17.36
N PRO A 23 0.49 0.89 17.84
CA PRO A 23 0.49 -0.55 18.12
C PRO A 23 -0.49 -0.95 19.23
N LYS A 24 -0.81 -0.07 20.18
CA LYS A 24 -1.82 -0.30 21.22
C LYS A 24 -3.24 -0.42 20.65
N ALA A 25 -3.49 0.21 19.50
CA ALA A 25 -4.74 0.14 18.75
C ALA A 25 -4.59 -0.69 17.46
N LEU A 26 -3.67 -1.67 17.41
CA LEU A 26 -3.44 -2.54 16.24
C LEU A 26 -3.20 -1.75 14.95
N ASN A 27 -2.61 -0.57 15.02
CA ASN A 27 -2.33 0.33 13.92
C ASN A 27 -3.55 0.71 13.09
N VAL A 28 -4.76 0.75 13.68
CA VAL A 28 -5.98 1.14 12.96
C VAL A 28 -5.84 2.54 12.38
N TYR A 29 -6.37 2.68 11.15
CA TYR A 29 -6.35 3.89 10.37
C TYR A 29 -7.40 4.89 10.88
N ASN A 30 -6.96 6.05 11.32
CA ASN A 30 -7.79 7.14 11.80
C ASN A 30 -7.54 8.43 11.02
N ILE A 31 -8.31 9.48 11.30
CA ILE A 31 -8.19 10.79 10.64
C ILE A 31 -6.77 11.35 10.76
N GLN A 32 -6.15 11.25 11.94
CA GLN A 32 -4.79 11.73 12.16
C GLN A 32 -3.78 10.96 11.26
N MET A 33 -3.89 9.64 11.20
CA MET A 33 -3.02 8.81 10.35
C MET A 33 -3.24 9.12 8.87
N ARG A 34 -4.48 9.38 8.45
CA ARG A 34 -4.78 9.83 7.09
C ARG A 34 -3.99 11.08 6.73
N ASP A 35 -4.08 12.09 7.58
CA ASP A 35 -3.47 13.39 7.36
C ASP A 35 -1.93 13.31 7.35
N GLU A 36 -1.38 12.51 8.23
CA GLU A 36 0.05 12.25 8.30
C GLU A 36 0.56 11.41 7.12
N LEU A 37 -0.18 10.37 6.71
CA LEU A 37 0.15 9.58 5.52
C LEU A 37 0.13 10.44 4.26
N TYR A 38 -0.86 11.33 4.11
CA TYR A 38 -0.92 12.25 2.98
C TYR A 38 0.35 13.12 2.89
N GLN A 39 0.83 13.64 4.02
CA GLN A 39 2.06 14.43 4.08
C GLN A 39 3.30 13.58 3.78
N VAL A 40 3.41 12.41 4.40
CA VAL A 40 4.57 11.51 4.22
C VAL A 40 4.66 11.00 2.79
N LEU A 41 3.54 10.58 2.19
CA LEU A 41 3.53 10.12 0.80
C LEU A 41 3.85 11.27 -0.17
N GLY A 42 3.38 12.48 0.11
CA GLY A 42 3.78 13.68 -0.62
C GLY A 42 5.28 13.92 -0.53
N ALA A 43 5.87 13.83 0.67
CA ALA A 43 7.31 13.95 0.87
C ALA A 43 8.10 12.86 0.12
N VAL A 44 7.63 11.62 0.14
CA VAL A 44 8.25 10.51 -0.64
C VAL A 44 8.19 10.79 -2.14
N ARG A 45 7.04 11.26 -2.64
CA ARG A 45 6.85 11.59 -4.06
C ARG A 45 7.81 12.68 -4.53
N ASP A 46 7.94 13.73 -3.73
CA ASP A 46 8.66 14.95 -4.10
C ASP A 46 10.17 14.89 -3.79
N ASP A 47 10.62 13.90 -3.02
CA ASP A 47 12.04 13.68 -2.72
C ASP A 47 12.74 12.91 -3.86
N PRO A 48 13.64 13.57 -4.64
CA PRO A 48 14.35 12.91 -5.73
C PRO A 48 15.33 11.83 -5.27
N ASP A 49 15.74 11.87 -3.99
CA ASP A 49 16.68 10.90 -3.44
C ASP A 49 16.01 9.60 -3.02
N VAL A 50 14.71 9.58 -2.80
CA VAL A 50 13.99 8.35 -2.48
C VAL A 50 13.85 7.48 -3.73
N ALA A 51 14.43 6.29 -3.67
CA ALA A 51 14.35 5.27 -4.73
C ALA A 51 13.16 4.33 -4.53
N VAL A 52 12.84 3.99 -3.29
CA VAL A 52 11.81 3.02 -2.90
C VAL A 52 11.32 3.34 -1.49
N ALA A 53 10.07 3.02 -1.20
CA ALA A 53 9.51 3.10 0.15
C ALA A 53 9.19 1.72 0.71
N ILE A 54 9.35 1.55 2.02
CA ILE A 54 8.90 0.39 2.79
C ILE A 54 7.78 0.86 3.71
N LEU A 55 6.62 0.24 3.62
CA LEU A 55 5.49 0.45 4.51
C LEU A 55 5.37 -0.72 5.48
N LYS A 56 5.36 -0.45 6.78
CA LYS A 56 5.29 -1.47 7.84
C LYS A 56 4.44 -1.01 9.02
N GLY A 57 4.01 -1.93 9.87
CA GLY A 57 3.34 -1.65 11.14
C GLY A 57 4.31 -1.73 12.32
N ALA A 58 4.13 -0.89 13.33
CA ALA A 58 4.83 -1.00 14.61
C ALA A 58 4.19 -2.09 15.49
N GLY A 59 4.99 -2.65 16.40
CA GLY A 59 4.57 -3.74 17.28
C GLY A 59 4.49 -5.08 16.56
N ASP A 60 3.93 -6.07 17.24
CA ASP A 60 3.98 -7.49 16.83
C ASP A 60 2.61 -8.08 16.46
N LYS A 61 1.51 -7.38 16.75
CA LYS A 61 0.16 -7.94 16.57
C LYS A 61 -0.47 -7.67 15.21
N ALA A 62 -0.16 -6.52 14.61
CA ALA A 62 -0.82 -6.13 13.36
C ALA A 62 0.04 -5.18 12.52
N PHE A 63 0.00 -5.39 11.23
CA PHE A 63 0.36 -4.34 10.27
C PHE A 63 -0.64 -3.18 10.37
N CYS A 64 -1.94 -3.46 10.15
CA CYS A 64 -3.07 -2.57 10.36
C CYS A 64 -4.36 -3.40 10.42
N ALA A 65 -5.17 -3.22 11.45
CA ALA A 65 -6.39 -4.00 11.65
C ALA A 65 -7.67 -3.34 11.07
N GLY A 66 -7.54 -2.31 10.25
CA GLY A 66 -8.66 -1.63 9.58
C GLY A 66 -8.86 -0.20 10.04
N ALA A 67 -10.04 0.35 9.75
CA ALA A 67 -10.44 1.69 10.17
C ALA A 67 -10.63 1.78 11.69
N ASP A 68 -10.41 2.96 12.25
CA ASP A 68 -10.74 3.25 13.64
C ASP A 68 -12.25 3.46 13.78
N LEU A 69 -12.96 2.43 14.25
CA LEU A 69 -14.42 2.46 14.35
C LEU A 69 -14.93 3.53 15.33
N THR A 70 -14.09 4.04 16.22
CA THR A 70 -14.49 5.13 17.15
C THR A 70 -14.70 6.45 16.44
N GLU A 71 -14.18 6.61 15.23
CA GLU A 71 -14.35 7.81 14.40
C GLU A 71 -15.51 7.71 13.39
N PHE A 72 -16.20 6.57 13.34
CA PHE A 72 -17.36 6.44 12.45
C PHE A 72 -18.49 7.37 12.89
N LEU A 73 -19.13 8.03 11.91
CA LEU A 73 -20.23 8.99 12.12
C LEU A 73 -19.84 10.23 12.95
N THR A 74 -18.57 10.51 13.13
CA THR A 74 -18.10 11.70 13.87
C THR A 74 -17.99 12.95 13.00
N ALA A 75 -18.05 12.81 11.66
CA ALA A 75 -17.96 13.97 10.77
C ALA A 75 -19.13 14.93 10.98
N PRO A 76 -18.89 16.26 10.98
CA PRO A 76 -19.94 17.28 11.22
C PRO A 76 -21.07 17.19 10.18
N SER A 77 -20.78 16.77 8.96
CA SER A 77 -21.77 16.48 7.92
C SER A 77 -21.22 15.55 6.85
N PRO A 78 -22.09 14.85 6.08
CA PRO A 78 -21.65 14.04 4.94
C PRO A 78 -20.88 14.85 3.88
N ILE A 79 -21.20 16.13 3.70
CA ILE A 79 -20.52 17.02 2.75
C ILE A 79 -19.08 17.25 3.18
N ILE A 80 -18.85 17.58 4.47
CA ILE A 80 -17.51 17.78 5.02
C ILE A 80 -16.70 16.49 4.95
N ALA A 81 -17.26 15.35 5.31
CA ALA A 81 -16.60 14.07 5.22
C ALA A 81 -16.13 13.77 3.80
N ARG A 82 -16.99 14.05 2.80
CA ARG A 82 -16.69 13.88 1.37
C ARG A 82 -15.61 14.85 0.89
N GLN A 83 -15.70 16.13 1.25
CA GLN A 83 -14.74 17.17 0.87
C GLN A 83 -13.33 16.83 1.35
N VAL A 84 -13.19 16.50 2.64
CA VAL A 84 -11.89 16.15 3.23
C VAL A 84 -11.29 14.89 2.56
N ARG A 85 -12.13 13.93 2.17
CA ARG A 85 -11.69 12.72 1.46
C ARG A 85 -11.13 13.06 0.07
N TRP A 86 -11.68 14.05 -0.62
CA TRP A 86 -11.17 14.49 -1.91
C TRP A 86 -9.92 15.35 -1.80
N GLU A 87 -9.88 16.26 -0.82
CA GLU A 87 -8.73 17.12 -0.59
C GLU A 87 -7.49 16.37 -0.12
N ARG A 88 -7.69 15.23 0.56
CA ARG A 88 -6.63 14.35 1.09
C ARG A 88 -6.82 12.91 0.66
N ASP A 89 -6.80 12.72 -0.65
CA ASP A 89 -6.90 11.38 -1.25
C ASP A 89 -5.60 10.61 -1.07
N VAL A 90 -5.47 9.97 0.09
CA VAL A 90 -4.31 9.11 0.43
C VAL A 90 -4.21 7.92 -0.52
N TRP A 91 -5.35 7.33 -0.90
CA TRP A 91 -5.40 6.14 -1.73
C TRP A 91 -4.96 6.43 -3.16
N GLY A 92 -5.47 7.52 -3.75
CA GLY A 92 -5.02 8.01 -5.05
C GLY A 92 -3.55 8.39 -5.04
N LEU A 93 -3.06 8.98 -3.94
CA LEU A 93 -1.65 9.32 -3.80
C LEU A 93 -0.76 8.07 -3.73
N PHE A 94 -1.15 7.03 -2.98
CA PHE A 94 -0.45 5.74 -2.98
C PHE A 94 -0.36 5.13 -4.38
N LEU A 95 -1.49 5.03 -5.07
CA LEU A 95 -1.58 4.42 -6.40
C LEU A 95 -0.81 5.20 -7.47
N SER A 96 -0.65 6.52 -7.28
CA SER A 96 0.06 7.40 -8.22
C SER A 96 1.54 7.64 -7.88
N LEU A 97 2.04 7.11 -6.76
CA LEU A 97 3.45 7.26 -6.38
C LEU A 97 4.37 6.72 -7.48
N PRO A 98 5.32 7.53 -7.98
CA PRO A 98 6.29 7.05 -8.96
C PRO A 98 7.31 6.09 -8.34
N GLN A 99 7.64 6.25 -7.05
CA GLN A 99 8.52 5.35 -6.34
C GLN A 99 7.82 4.01 -6.07
N PRO A 100 8.50 2.87 -6.22
CA PRO A 100 8.00 1.60 -5.71
C PRO A 100 7.76 1.63 -4.21
N VAL A 101 6.69 0.94 -3.79
CA VAL A 101 6.36 0.76 -2.37
C VAL A 101 6.33 -0.74 -2.06
N ILE A 102 7.05 -1.15 -1.04
CA ILE A 102 7.06 -2.54 -0.55
C ILE A 102 6.36 -2.58 0.80
N ALA A 103 5.33 -3.41 0.93
CA ALA A 103 4.66 -3.65 2.20
C ALA A 103 5.30 -4.83 2.94
N ALA A 104 5.70 -4.61 4.19
CA ALA A 104 6.11 -5.63 5.14
C ALA A 104 4.94 -5.96 6.07
N LEU A 105 4.26 -7.07 5.81
CA LEU A 105 2.95 -7.41 6.35
C LEU A 105 3.06 -8.47 7.44
N HIS A 106 2.47 -8.21 8.60
CA HIS A 106 2.48 -9.13 9.72
C HIS A 106 1.20 -9.10 10.55
N GLY A 107 0.92 -10.18 11.26
CA GLY A 107 -0.24 -10.28 12.12
C GLY A 107 -1.51 -9.92 11.37
N TYR A 108 -2.34 -9.03 11.92
CA TYR A 108 -3.57 -8.63 11.25
C TYR A 108 -3.34 -7.60 10.13
N VAL A 109 -3.82 -7.93 8.94
CA VAL A 109 -3.85 -7.09 7.73
C VAL A 109 -5.31 -7.03 7.26
N LEU A 110 -6.12 -6.21 7.91
CA LEU A 110 -7.58 -6.25 7.77
C LEU A 110 -8.14 -4.88 7.34
N GLY A 111 -9.25 -4.88 6.61
CA GLY A 111 -9.95 -3.66 6.21
C GLY A 111 -9.03 -2.65 5.50
N ASP A 112 -8.95 -1.39 5.98
CA ASP A 112 -8.01 -0.41 5.43
C ASP A 112 -6.56 -0.92 5.40
N GLY A 113 -6.19 -1.88 6.26
CA GLY A 113 -4.87 -2.49 6.25
C GLY A 113 -4.60 -3.33 4.99
N ILE A 114 -5.56 -4.16 4.56
CA ILE A 114 -5.42 -4.89 3.30
C ILE A 114 -5.53 -3.93 2.10
N GLU A 115 -6.36 -2.90 2.17
CA GLU A 115 -6.49 -1.90 1.13
C GLU A 115 -5.18 -1.11 0.94
N MET A 116 -4.50 -0.69 2.03
CA MET A 116 -3.15 -0.11 1.96
C MET A 116 -2.13 -1.08 1.35
N ALA A 117 -2.15 -2.34 1.77
CA ALA A 117 -1.25 -3.35 1.23
C ALA A 117 -1.45 -3.54 -0.29
N LEU A 118 -2.71 -3.46 -0.76
CA LEU A 118 -3.05 -3.55 -2.19
C LEU A 118 -2.62 -2.33 -3.01
N CYS A 119 -2.41 -1.18 -2.39
CA CYS A 119 -1.81 -0.01 -3.04
C CYS A 119 -0.29 -0.11 -3.18
N CYS A 120 0.37 -1.03 -2.46
CA CYS A 120 1.80 -1.26 -2.58
C CYS A 120 2.12 -2.16 -3.79
N ASP A 121 3.33 -2.01 -4.36
CA ASP A 121 3.75 -2.76 -5.54
C ASP A 121 4.17 -4.19 -5.19
N ILE A 122 4.88 -4.36 -4.08
CA ILE A 122 5.38 -5.66 -3.60
C ILE A 122 4.89 -5.86 -2.16
N ARG A 123 4.45 -7.07 -1.84
CA ARG A 123 3.93 -7.47 -0.52
C ARG A 123 4.69 -8.68 -0.01
N ILE A 124 5.43 -8.49 1.09
CA ILE A 124 6.10 -9.57 1.80
C ILE A 124 5.33 -9.82 3.08
N ALA A 125 4.95 -11.05 3.33
CA ALA A 125 4.19 -11.44 4.52
C ALA A 125 5.04 -12.29 5.46
N SER A 126 4.86 -12.08 6.75
CA SER A 126 5.30 -13.05 7.73
C SER A 126 4.34 -14.24 7.79
N SER A 127 4.83 -15.38 8.24
CA SER A 127 4.06 -16.63 8.32
C SER A 127 2.82 -16.55 9.23
N ASP A 128 2.79 -15.59 10.17
CA ASP A 128 1.69 -15.32 11.08
C ASP A 128 0.64 -14.34 10.50
N ALA A 129 0.86 -13.78 9.33
CA ALA A 129 -0.03 -12.78 8.74
C ALA A 129 -1.40 -13.35 8.38
N GLN A 130 -2.44 -12.56 8.65
CA GLN A 130 -3.84 -12.86 8.33
C GLN A 130 -4.47 -11.70 7.57
N PHE A 131 -5.06 -12.01 6.43
CA PHE A 131 -5.62 -11.04 5.49
C PHE A 131 -7.14 -11.14 5.43
N GLY A 132 -7.84 -10.01 5.42
CA GLY A 132 -9.29 -10.02 5.29
C GLY A 132 -9.89 -8.64 5.06
N ALA A 133 -11.09 -8.65 4.49
CA ALA A 133 -11.93 -7.47 4.27
C ALA A 133 -13.31 -7.72 4.93
N PRO A 134 -13.41 -7.51 6.26
CA PRO A 134 -14.62 -7.90 7.02
C PRO A 134 -15.73 -6.84 7.02
N GLU A 135 -15.64 -5.80 6.22
CA GLU A 135 -16.48 -4.60 6.21
C GLU A 135 -17.97 -4.94 6.06
N VAL A 136 -18.30 -5.97 5.28
CA VAL A 136 -19.70 -6.41 5.07
C VAL A 136 -20.35 -6.83 6.39
N GLY A 137 -19.60 -7.42 7.32
CA GLY A 137 -20.07 -7.75 8.67
C GLY A 137 -20.38 -6.52 9.55
N LEU A 138 -19.90 -5.34 9.15
CA LEU A 138 -20.17 -4.05 9.79
C LEU A 138 -21.25 -3.24 9.05
N GLY A 139 -21.86 -3.81 8.00
CA GLY A 139 -22.85 -3.11 7.18
C GLY A 139 -22.28 -2.04 6.24
N ILE A 140 -20.98 -2.08 5.96
CA ILE A 140 -20.28 -1.14 5.07
C ILE A 140 -19.54 -1.90 3.97
N ILE A 141 -19.09 -1.19 2.96
CA ILE A 141 -18.24 -1.75 1.89
C ILE A 141 -16.78 -1.32 2.08
N PRO A 142 -15.80 -2.08 1.58
CA PRO A 142 -14.41 -1.64 1.48
C PRO A 142 -14.31 -0.45 0.51
N ALA A 143 -14.28 0.77 1.06
CA ALA A 143 -14.44 2.00 0.28
C ALA A 143 -13.12 2.73 0.00
N ALA A 144 -11.99 2.16 0.42
CA ALA A 144 -10.65 2.67 0.12
C ALA A 144 -10.01 1.98 -1.10
N GLY A 145 -10.83 1.39 -1.97
CA GLY A 145 -10.40 0.75 -3.20
C GLY A 145 -10.45 -0.78 -3.19
N GLY A 146 -10.72 -1.41 -2.04
CA GLY A 146 -10.68 -2.87 -1.89
C GLY A 146 -11.58 -3.64 -2.83
N THR A 147 -12.77 -3.12 -3.16
CA THR A 147 -13.67 -3.73 -4.16
C THR A 147 -13.08 -3.73 -5.57
N GLN A 148 -12.08 -2.90 -5.85
CA GLN A 148 -11.44 -2.76 -7.16
C GLN A 148 -10.07 -3.41 -7.20
N THR A 149 -9.24 -3.20 -6.18
CA THR A 149 -7.85 -3.68 -6.14
C THR A 149 -7.77 -5.16 -5.81
N LEU A 150 -8.59 -5.66 -4.87
CA LEU A 150 -8.56 -7.06 -4.48
C LEU A 150 -8.89 -8.03 -5.64
N PRO A 151 -9.99 -7.86 -6.41
CA PRO A 151 -10.30 -8.76 -7.51
C PRO A 151 -9.29 -8.70 -8.65
N ARG A 152 -8.60 -7.57 -8.85
CA ARG A 152 -7.50 -7.45 -9.81
C ARG A 152 -6.25 -8.23 -9.39
N MET A 153 -6.10 -8.46 -8.08
CA MET A 153 -4.96 -9.18 -7.52
C MET A 153 -5.19 -10.70 -7.41
N VAL A 154 -6.32 -11.11 -6.81
CA VAL A 154 -6.59 -12.53 -6.48
C VAL A 154 -7.63 -13.18 -7.38
N GLY A 155 -8.12 -12.46 -8.38
CA GLY A 155 -9.22 -12.88 -9.24
C GLY A 155 -10.60 -12.71 -8.59
N ARG A 156 -11.62 -12.63 -9.45
CA ARG A 156 -13.00 -12.32 -9.05
C ARG A 156 -13.56 -13.27 -7.99
N SER A 157 -13.40 -14.57 -8.19
CA SER A 157 -14.03 -15.57 -7.31
C SER A 157 -13.48 -15.52 -5.89
N LYS A 158 -12.14 -15.46 -5.75
CA LYS A 158 -11.50 -15.37 -4.43
C LYS A 158 -11.79 -14.03 -3.76
N ALA A 159 -11.80 -12.94 -4.50
CA ALA A 159 -12.17 -11.63 -3.97
C ALA A 159 -13.60 -11.61 -3.44
N LEU A 160 -14.58 -12.13 -4.20
CA LEU A 160 -15.97 -12.19 -3.75
C LEU A 160 -16.15 -13.09 -2.53
N GLU A 161 -15.45 -14.23 -2.44
CA GLU A 161 -15.44 -15.06 -1.24
C GLU A 161 -15.00 -14.23 -0.01
N MET A 162 -13.88 -13.51 -0.10
CA MET A 162 -13.39 -12.68 1.00
C MET A 162 -14.32 -11.53 1.34
N LEU A 163 -14.78 -10.79 0.33
CA LEU A 163 -15.58 -9.57 0.49
C LEU A 163 -17.00 -9.85 0.99
N LEU A 164 -17.65 -10.94 0.53
CA LEU A 164 -19.03 -11.21 0.87
C LEU A 164 -19.19 -12.05 2.15
N THR A 165 -18.17 -12.82 2.52
CA THR A 165 -18.22 -13.67 3.73
C THR A 165 -17.39 -13.13 4.89
N GLY A 166 -16.53 -12.16 4.65
CA GLY A 166 -15.52 -11.70 5.62
C GLY A 166 -14.44 -12.75 5.94
N ARG A 167 -14.32 -13.81 5.11
CA ARG A 167 -13.31 -14.85 5.30
C ARG A 167 -11.92 -14.25 5.30
N ARG A 168 -11.11 -14.71 6.25
CA ARG A 168 -9.67 -14.38 6.30
C ARG A 168 -8.86 -15.46 5.59
N LEU A 169 -7.76 -15.03 4.96
CA LEU A 169 -6.72 -15.90 4.43
C LEU A 169 -5.52 -15.87 5.38
N ASN A 170 -4.92 -17.02 5.65
CA ASN A 170 -3.60 -17.08 6.25
C ASN A 170 -2.51 -16.72 5.21
N ALA A 171 -1.26 -16.58 5.66
CA ALA A 171 -0.15 -16.18 4.80
C ALA A 171 0.05 -17.11 3.59
N GLN A 172 -0.07 -18.43 3.77
CA GLN A 172 0.10 -19.40 2.69
C GLN A 172 -1.07 -19.38 1.68
N GLU A 173 -2.30 -19.20 2.16
CA GLU A 173 -3.47 -19.01 1.29
C GLU A 173 -3.34 -17.72 0.48
N ALA A 174 -2.87 -16.64 1.13
CA ALA A 174 -2.62 -15.35 0.47
C ALA A 174 -1.53 -15.46 -0.61
N TYR A 175 -0.46 -16.21 -0.35
CA TYR A 175 0.58 -16.48 -1.35
C TYR A 175 0.04 -17.28 -2.53
N LYS A 176 -0.67 -18.37 -2.27
CA LYS A 176 -1.28 -19.19 -3.33
C LYS A 176 -2.30 -18.43 -4.18
N ALA A 177 -2.98 -17.45 -3.58
CA ALA A 177 -3.93 -16.59 -4.28
C ALA A 177 -3.26 -15.43 -5.06
N GLY A 178 -1.95 -15.25 -4.95
CA GLY A 178 -1.22 -14.13 -5.56
C GLY A 178 -1.38 -12.80 -4.81
N LEU A 179 -1.98 -12.80 -3.60
CA LEU A 179 -2.14 -11.61 -2.78
C LEU A 179 -0.80 -11.08 -2.26
N VAL A 180 0.14 -11.97 -1.94
CA VAL A 180 1.49 -11.62 -1.50
C VAL A 180 2.55 -12.30 -2.36
N ASN A 181 3.70 -11.64 -2.50
CA ASN A 181 4.81 -12.09 -3.35
C ASN A 181 5.70 -13.13 -2.65
N ARG A 182 5.80 -13.06 -1.32
CA ARG A 182 6.61 -14.01 -0.51
C ARG A 182 5.99 -14.17 0.87
N VAL A 183 6.24 -15.34 1.47
CA VAL A 183 5.98 -15.61 2.88
C VAL A 183 7.28 -16.06 3.52
N VAL A 184 7.65 -15.44 4.63
CA VAL A 184 8.89 -15.68 5.37
C VAL A 184 8.61 -15.83 6.87
N PRO A 185 9.52 -16.42 7.66
CA PRO A 185 9.45 -16.32 9.12
C PRO A 185 9.38 -14.86 9.58
N ARG A 186 8.76 -14.63 10.74
CA ARG A 186 8.54 -13.28 11.26
C ARG A 186 9.83 -12.47 11.40
N GLU A 187 10.87 -13.09 11.88
CA GLU A 187 12.20 -12.51 12.08
C GLU A 187 12.88 -12.14 10.75
N GLU A 188 12.53 -12.80 9.67
CA GLU A 188 13.07 -12.54 8.34
C GLU A 188 12.27 -11.48 7.55
N LEU A 189 11.11 -11.04 8.04
CA LEU A 189 10.22 -10.15 7.31
C LEU A 189 10.91 -8.84 6.91
N LEU A 190 11.47 -8.12 7.87
CA LEU A 190 12.13 -6.84 7.59
C LEU A 190 13.44 -7.04 6.82
N PRO A 191 14.35 -7.96 7.19
CA PRO A 191 15.56 -8.26 6.41
C PRO A 191 15.28 -8.57 4.93
N THR A 192 14.29 -9.43 4.64
CA THR A 192 13.89 -9.76 3.25
C THR A 192 13.33 -8.55 2.51
N THR A 193 12.50 -7.75 3.18
CA THR A 193 11.93 -6.53 2.60
C THR A 193 13.03 -5.53 2.24
N GLU A 194 13.99 -5.32 3.15
CA GLU A 194 15.14 -4.43 2.93
C GLU A 194 16.09 -4.94 1.84
N GLU A 195 16.30 -6.24 1.73
CA GLU A 195 17.09 -6.83 0.64
C GLU A 195 16.50 -6.45 -0.73
N ILE A 196 15.18 -6.60 -0.89
CA ILE A 196 14.46 -6.22 -2.12
C ILE A 196 14.56 -4.71 -2.34
N ALA A 197 14.36 -3.91 -1.30
CA ALA A 197 14.45 -2.45 -1.39
C ALA A 197 15.86 -2.00 -1.81
N ARG A 198 16.92 -2.54 -1.20
CA ARG A 198 18.32 -2.26 -1.60
C ARG A 198 18.57 -2.66 -3.06
N LYS A 199 18.02 -3.79 -3.50
CA LYS A 199 18.14 -4.21 -4.89
C LYS A 199 17.48 -3.21 -5.84
N ILE A 200 16.28 -2.73 -5.53
CA ILE A 200 15.60 -1.69 -6.32
C ILE A 200 16.40 -0.38 -6.30
N ALA A 201 16.87 0.03 -5.13
CA ALA A 201 17.64 1.27 -4.96
C ALA A 201 19.01 1.25 -5.66
N SER A 202 19.54 0.06 -6.02
CA SER A 202 20.80 -0.06 -6.77
C SER A 202 20.64 0.21 -8.28
N TYR A 203 19.42 0.33 -8.77
CA TYR A 203 19.13 0.65 -10.18
C TYR A 203 18.89 2.15 -10.39
N SER A 204 18.90 2.58 -11.64
CA SER A 204 18.48 3.94 -12.01
C SER A 204 17.06 4.21 -11.50
N LYS A 205 16.90 5.21 -10.63
CA LYS A 205 15.61 5.62 -10.07
C LYS A 205 14.60 5.93 -11.16
N MET A 206 15.07 6.57 -12.25
CA MET A 206 14.23 6.93 -13.38
C MET A 206 13.70 5.69 -14.10
N VAL A 207 14.58 4.74 -14.42
CA VAL A 207 14.18 3.50 -15.10
C VAL A 207 13.18 2.71 -14.27
N VAL A 208 13.42 2.59 -12.96
CA VAL A 208 12.48 1.92 -12.03
C VAL A 208 11.11 2.59 -12.03
N ARG A 209 11.06 3.93 -11.94
CA ARG A 209 9.80 4.71 -11.95
C ARG A 209 9.05 4.56 -13.27
N ILE A 210 9.74 4.63 -14.39
CA ILE A 210 9.16 4.47 -15.73
C ILE A 210 8.61 3.05 -15.91
N THR A 211 9.37 2.03 -15.50
CA THR A 211 8.93 0.64 -15.56
C THR A 211 7.66 0.41 -14.75
N LYS A 212 7.61 0.93 -13.50
CA LYS A 212 6.39 0.90 -12.68
C LYS A 212 5.22 1.59 -13.39
N GLN A 213 5.46 2.80 -13.90
CA GLN A 213 4.43 3.59 -14.58
C GLN A 213 3.87 2.89 -15.81
N ALA A 214 4.76 2.34 -16.67
CA ALA A 214 4.36 1.60 -17.87
C ALA A 214 3.49 0.39 -17.50
N THR A 215 3.93 -0.38 -16.49
CA THR A 215 3.23 -1.59 -16.05
C THR A 215 1.84 -1.25 -15.49
N ILE A 216 1.76 -0.34 -14.50
CA ILE A 216 0.49 -0.05 -13.80
C ILE A 216 -0.51 0.60 -14.76
N ARG A 217 -0.10 1.61 -15.53
CA ARG A 217 -1.00 2.30 -16.45
C ARG A 217 -1.38 1.44 -17.65
N GLY A 218 -0.47 0.57 -18.09
CA GLY A 218 -0.72 -0.35 -19.21
C GLY A 218 -1.82 -1.37 -18.89
N LEU A 219 -1.99 -1.77 -17.63
CA LEU A 219 -3.03 -2.72 -17.23
C LEU A 219 -4.47 -2.19 -17.40
N ASP A 220 -4.65 -0.88 -17.47
CA ASP A 220 -5.97 -0.25 -17.68
C ASP A 220 -6.21 0.11 -19.17
N LEU A 221 -5.29 -0.24 -20.07
CA LEU A 221 -5.32 0.03 -21.51
C LEU A 221 -5.51 -1.26 -22.30
N THR A 222 -5.88 -1.14 -23.57
CA THR A 222 -5.73 -2.23 -24.52
C THR A 222 -4.25 -2.55 -24.73
N LEU A 223 -3.90 -3.76 -25.15
CA LEU A 223 -2.51 -4.14 -25.41
C LEU A 223 -1.79 -3.16 -26.35
N ASN A 224 -2.45 -2.75 -27.44
CA ASN A 224 -1.87 -1.82 -28.40
C ASN A 224 -1.59 -0.44 -27.78
N GLU A 225 -2.52 0.10 -27.01
CA GLU A 225 -2.34 1.39 -26.31
C GLU A 225 -1.25 1.28 -25.24
N GLY A 226 -1.18 0.14 -24.52
CA GLY A 226 -0.11 -0.15 -23.55
C GLY A 226 1.27 -0.19 -24.20
N LEU A 227 1.41 -0.83 -25.37
CA LEU A 227 2.67 -0.84 -26.14
C LEU A 227 3.07 0.55 -26.65
N GLU A 228 2.11 1.37 -27.05
CA GLU A 228 2.38 2.77 -27.42
C GLU A 228 2.79 3.62 -26.23
N LEU A 229 2.18 3.40 -25.05
CA LEU A 229 2.62 4.03 -23.80
C LEU A 229 4.06 3.66 -23.45
N GLU A 230 4.42 2.38 -23.54
CA GLU A 230 5.77 1.88 -23.28
C GLU A 230 6.80 2.55 -24.18
N LYS A 231 6.58 2.62 -25.49
CA LYS A 231 7.46 3.30 -26.44
C LYS A 231 7.68 4.77 -26.09
N ARG A 232 6.61 5.50 -25.73
CA ARG A 232 6.71 6.92 -25.33
C ARG A 232 7.56 7.07 -24.07
N LEU A 233 7.37 6.21 -23.07
CA LEU A 233 8.11 6.27 -21.82
C LEU A 233 9.59 5.88 -22.02
N GLU A 234 9.89 4.90 -22.90
CA GLU A 234 11.24 4.54 -23.28
C GLU A 234 11.97 5.72 -23.97
N THR A 235 11.29 6.40 -24.91
CA THR A 235 11.86 7.57 -25.59
C THR A 235 12.21 8.69 -24.60
N LEU A 236 11.36 8.94 -23.59
CA LEU A 236 11.66 9.92 -22.54
C LEU A 236 12.90 9.54 -21.72
N ASN A 237 13.10 8.25 -21.46
CA ASN A 237 14.29 7.76 -20.77
C ASN A 237 15.57 8.00 -21.59
N GLN A 238 15.52 7.77 -22.91
CA GLN A 238 16.68 7.98 -23.79
C GLN A 238 17.06 9.46 -23.95
N VAL A 239 16.08 10.37 -23.94
CA VAL A 239 16.32 11.82 -24.09
C VAL A 239 16.91 12.46 -22.84
N GLN A 240 16.61 11.92 -21.65
CA GLN A 240 17.11 12.47 -20.38
C GLN A 240 18.46 11.92 -19.95
N GLY A 241 19.08 11.06 -20.76
CA GLY A 241 20.51 10.69 -20.74
C GLY A 241 20.82 9.48 -19.88
N PHE A 242 21.50 8.54 -20.50
CA PHE A 242 22.47 7.69 -19.84
C PHE A 242 23.67 8.49 -19.39
#